data_d087cfeb3479cb8cda3d09372b5a3fd2
#
_entry.id   d087cfeb3479cb8cda3d09372b5a3fd2
#
_cell.length_a   1.000
_cell.length_b   1.000
_cell.length_c   1.000
_cell.angle_alpha   90.00
_cell.angle_beta   90.00
_cell.angle_gamma   90.00
#
_symmetry.space_group_name_H-M   'P 1'
#
loop_
_entity.id
_entity.type
_entity.pdbx_description
1 polymer ?
#
loop_
_entity_poly.entity_id
_entity_poly.type
_entity_poly.pdbx_seq_one_letter_code
_entity_poly.pdbx_strand_id
1 'polypeptide(L)' 'YRAACLGKSNKDFLNKLKMVEEELDETIHWLEIIGDSGMIKSEKLLDLSQEADELYRIIVSSIVTSKAHQLKQV' A
#
# COMPACT_ATOMS: atom_id res chain seq x y z
N TYR A 1 -2.04 20.95 -5.14
CA TYR A 1 -1.72 19.55 -5.35
C TYR A 1 -2.94 18.64 -5.20
N ARG A 2 -3.57 18.72 -4.06
CA ARG A 2 -4.70 17.82 -3.79
C ARG A 2 -5.83 18.04 -4.76
N ALA A 3 -6.11 19.27 -5.07
CA ALA A 3 -7.17 19.59 -6.01
C ALA A 3 -6.85 19.05 -7.40
N ALA A 4 -5.59 19.16 -7.80
CA ALA A 4 -5.17 18.63 -9.09
C ALA A 4 -5.33 17.11 -9.15
N CYS A 5 -4.98 16.42 -8.07
CA CYS A 5 -5.13 14.96 -8.05
C CYS A 5 -6.60 14.55 -8.08
N LEU A 6 -7.44 15.24 -7.33
CA LEU A 6 -8.85 14.89 -7.24
C LEU A 6 -9.60 15.28 -8.51
N GLY A 7 -9.23 16.41 -9.09
CA GLY A 7 -9.92 16.89 -10.27
C GLY A 7 -9.50 16.19 -11.54
N LYS A 8 -8.32 15.63 -11.56
CA LYS A 8 -7.79 15.06 -12.76
C LYS A 8 -8.45 13.75 -13.13
N SER A 9 -8.42 12.79 -12.21
CA SER A 9 -9.01 11.51 -12.50
C SER A 9 -8.93 10.59 -11.29
N ASN A 10 -10.06 10.13 -10.88
CA ASN A 10 -10.18 9.10 -9.87
C ASN A 10 -9.51 7.81 -10.32
N LYS A 11 -9.62 7.55 -11.61
CA LYS A 11 -9.05 6.35 -12.21
C LYS A 11 -7.53 6.35 -12.11
N ASP A 12 -6.90 7.50 -12.40
CA ASP A 12 -5.44 7.61 -12.30
C ASP A 12 -4.99 7.44 -10.86
N PHE A 13 -5.71 8.05 -9.94
CA PHE A 13 -5.39 7.93 -8.53
C PHE A 13 -5.50 6.48 -8.07
N LEU A 14 -6.57 5.81 -8.47
CA LEU A 14 -6.80 4.42 -8.14
C LEU A 14 -5.69 3.53 -8.72
N ASN A 15 -5.28 3.78 -9.95
CA ASN A 15 -4.21 3.02 -10.57
C ASN A 15 -2.90 3.18 -9.80
N LYS A 16 -2.61 4.38 -9.34
CA LYS A 16 -1.40 4.62 -8.55
C LYS A 16 -1.46 3.92 -7.21
N LEU A 17 -2.63 3.91 -6.58
CA LEU A 17 -2.79 3.17 -5.33
C LEU A 17 -2.55 1.68 -5.52
N LYS A 18 -3.02 1.15 -6.63
CA LYS A 18 -2.81 -0.27 -6.92
C LYS A 18 -1.33 -0.59 -7.14
N MET A 19 -0.61 0.31 -7.78
CA MET A 19 0.84 0.13 -7.96
C MET A 19 1.55 0.13 -6.61
N VAL A 20 1.16 1.03 -5.72
CA VAL A 20 1.73 1.07 -4.37
C VAL A 20 1.41 -0.21 -3.62
N GLU A 21 0.18 -0.71 -3.77
CA GLU A 21 -0.22 -1.97 -3.15
C GLU A 21 0.68 -3.12 -3.58
N GLU A 22 0.93 -3.21 -4.88
CA GLU A 22 1.79 -4.26 -5.43
C GLU A 22 3.22 -4.16 -4.90
N GLU A 23 3.75 -2.94 -4.85
CA GLU A 23 5.10 -2.73 -4.33
C GLU A 23 5.22 -3.05 -2.85
N LEU A 24 4.18 -2.73 -2.09
CA LEU A 24 4.16 -3.08 -0.67
C LEU A 24 4.09 -4.59 -0.46
N ASP A 25 3.32 -5.26 -1.30
CA ASP A 25 3.22 -6.72 -1.24
C ASP A 25 4.59 -7.34 -1.49
N GLU A 26 5.32 -6.85 -2.48
CA GLU A 26 6.69 -7.30 -2.75
C GLU A 26 7.62 -7.01 -1.58
N THR A 27 7.48 -5.82 -0.98
CA THR A 27 8.29 -5.43 0.16
C THR A 27 8.09 -6.38 1.33
N ILE A 28 6.85 -6.74 1.61
CA ILE A 28 6.52 -7.68 2.67
C ILE A 28 7.16 -9.04 2.38
N HIS A 29 7.09 -9.47 1.13
CA HIS A 29 7.71 -10.73 0.71
C HIS A 29 9.22 -10.70 0.91
N TRP A 30 9.87 -9.59 0.53
CA TRP A 30 11.31 -9.45 0.73
C TRP A 30 11.69 -9.44 2.21
N LEU A 31 10.87 -8.83 3.06
CA LEU A 31 11.11 -8.85 4.49
C LEU A 31 11.07 -10.27 5.04
N GLU A 32 10.18 -11.09 4.53
CA GLU A 32 10.13 -12.50 4.92
C GLU A 32 11.41 -13.25 4.53
N ILE A 33 11.89 -13.01 3.32
CA ILE A 33 13.11 -13.64 2.83
C ILE A 33 14.30 -13.20 3.67
N ILE A 34 14.40 -11.91 3.95
CA ILE A 34 15.49 -11.37 4.76
C ILE A 34 15.44 -11.94 6.18
N GLY A 35 14.23 -12.06 6.73
CA GLY A 35 14.05 -12.66 8.05
C GLY A 35 14.53 -14.09 8.10
N ASP A 36 14.19 -14.86 7.08
CA ASP A 36 14.61 -16.27 7.01
C ASP A 36 16.11 -16.41 6.87
N SER A 37 16.77 -15.42 6.25
CA SER A 37 18.22 -15.45 6.05
C SER A 37 19.01 -15.10 7.31
N GLY A 38 18.34 -14.51 8.31
CA GLY A 38 18.99 -14.09 9.55
C GLY A 38 19.86 -12.85 9.42
N MET A 39 19.71 -12.10 8.36
CA MET A 39 20.51 -10.89 8.13
C MET A 39 20.15 -9.75 9.06
N ILE A 40 18.94 -9.73 9.59
CA ILE A 40 18.43 -8.67 10.45
C ILE A 40 18.01 -9.26 11.79
N LYS A 41 18.19 -8.47 12.85
CA LYS A 41 17.74 -8.88 14.18
C LYS A 41 16.23 -9.06 14.17
N SER A 42 15.75 -10.06 14.89
CA SER A 42 14.33 -10.38 14.94
C SER A 42 13.46 -9.21 15.37
N GLU A 43 13.92 -8.44 16.35
CA GLU A 43 13.15 -7.28 16.83
C GLU A 43 12.97 -6.24 15.75
N LYS A 44 14.05 -5.94 15.03
CA LYS A 44 14.02 -4.96 13.95
C LYS A 44 13.10 -5.44 12.81
N LEU A 45 13.19 -6.71 12.50
CA LEU A 45 12.36 -7.30 11.47
C LEU A 45 10.88 -7.22 11.82
N LEU A 46 10.56 -7.49 13.09
CA LEU A 46 9.18 -7.43 13.56
C LEU A 46 8.62 -6.03 13.41
N ASP A 47 9.39 -5.01 13.82
CA ASP A 47 8.98 -3.63 13.69
C ASP A 47 8.70 -3.25 12.24
N LEU A 48 9.62 -3.62 11.34
CA LEU A 48 9.46 -3.31 9.93
C LEU A 48 8.25 -4.03 9.32
N SER A 49 8.05 -5.27 9.71
CA SER A 49 6.92 -6.05 9.21
C SER A 49 5.59 -5.46 9.67
N GLN A 50 5.52 -5.00 10.92
CA GLN A 50 4.32 -4.38 11.44
C GLN A 50 4.01 -3.07 10.71
N GLU A 51 5.03 -2.27 10.48
CA GLU A 51 4.85 -1.02 9.73
C GLU A 51 4.37 -1.28 8.31
N ALA A 52 4.95 -2.26 7.65
CA ALA A 52 4.56 -2.62 6.30
C ALA A 52 3.12 -3.10 6.25
N ASP A 53 2.71 -3.93 7.22
CA ASP A 53 1.35 -4.41 7.31
C ASP A 53 0.34 -3.28 7.53
N GLU A 54 0.67 -2.34 8.41
CA GLU A 54 -0.19 -1.18 8.65
C GLU A 54 -0.36 -0.36 7.39
N LEU A 55 0.73 -0.10 6.70
CA LEU A 55 0.70 0.68 5.48
C LEU A 55 -0.11 -0.03 4.41
N TYR A 56 0.07 -1.34 4.31
CA TYR A 56 -0.68 -2.15 3.36
C TYR A 56 -2.19 -2.03 3.61
N ARG A 57 -2.60 -2.11 4.86
CA ARG A 57 -4.02 -1.99 5.22
C ARG A 57 -4.57 -0.62 4.87
N ILE A 58 -3.79 0.43 5.09
CA ILE A 58 -4.21 1.78 4.75
C ILE A 58 -4.40 1.91 3.25
N ILE A 59 -3.47 1.38 2.47
CA ILE A 59 -3.56 1.44 1.01
C ILE A 59 -4.75 0.65 0.50
N VAL A 60 -4.97 -0.55 1.01
CA VAL A 60 -6.11 -1.36 0.60
C VAL A 60 -7.43 -0.66 0.94
N SER A 61 -7.52 -0.07 2.14
CA SER A 61 -8.70 0.69 2.53
C SER A 61 -8.93 1.88 1.60
N SER A 62 -7.85 2.55 1.21
CA SER A 62 -7.94 3.68 0.29
C SER A 62 -8.44 3.26 -1.07
N ILE A 63 -8.01 2.09 -1.55
CA ILE A 63 -8.48 1.55 -2.82
C ILE A 63 -9.97 1.26 -2.76
N VAL A 64 -10.42 0.62 -1.71
CA VAL A 64 -11.83 0.28 -1.52
C VAL A 64 -12.68 1.56 -1.50
N THR A 65 -12.23 2.55 -0.73
CA THR A 65 -12.93 3.83 -0.62
C THR A 65 -12.98 4.54 -1.97
N SER A 66 -11.88 4.54 -2.70
CA SER A 66 -11.82 5.20 -4.00
C SER A 66 -12.74 4.54 -5.00
N LYS A 67 -12.82 3.22 -4.99
CA LYS A 67 -13.73 2.49 -5.87
C LYS A 67 -15.19 2.81 -5.55
N ALA A 68 -15.53 2.82 -4.27
CA ALA A 68 -16.89 3.14 -3.84
C ALA A 68 -17.26 4.55 -4.25
N HIS A 69 -16.34 5.49 -4.09
CA HIS A 69 -16.56 6.87 -4.46
C HIS A 69 -16.76 7.01 -5.98
N GLN A 70 -15.97 6.29 -6.74
CA GLN A 70 -16.07 6.30 -8.20
C GLN A 70 -17.43 5.78 -8.66
N LEU A 71 -17.91 4.73 -8.03
CA LEU A 71 -19.23 4.18 -8.36
C LEU A 71 -20.35 5.15 -8.06
N LYS A 72 -20.22 5.90 -6.98
CA LYS A 72 -21.25 6.88 -6.61
C LYS A 72 -21.33 8.06 -7.57
N GLN A 73 -20.27 8.35 -8.26
CA GLN A 73 -20.24 9.47 -9.18
C GLN A 73 -20.81 9.15 -10.55
N VAL A 74 -21.07 7.90 -10.81
CA VAL A 74 -21.71 7.50 -12.05
C VAL A 74 -23.22 7.64 -11.94
#